data_5741bd3badbe33a6607b44d6edfef96b
#
_entry.id   5741bd3badbe33a6607b44d6edfef96b
#
_cell.length_a   1.000
_cell.length_b   1.000
_cell.length_c   1.000
_cell.angle_alpha   90.00
_cell.angle_beta   90.00
_cell.angle_gamma   90.00
#
_symmetry.space_group_name_H-M   'P 1'
#
loop_
_entity.id
_entity.type
_entity.pdbx_description
1 polymer ?
#
loop_
_entity_poly.entity_id
_entity_poly.type
_entity_poly.pdbx_seq_one_letter_code
_entity_poly.pdbx_strand_id
1 'polypeptide(L)'
;MKVLSIETSCDETAAAIIEWHPSQAEAGNQATVLANTVSSQASLHAKWGGVVPDLASREHIKNIGPVIEETLDRAKLSPADIDLIAVTEGPGLMPARVVGVSAAKTLALVWDKPLIGIQHLEGHIYANFLSSRNDQFLISNFQTNPNDSISK
;
A
#
# COMPACT_ATOMS: atom_id res chain seq x y z
N MET A 1 -13.20 -12.31 2.23
CA MET A 1 -13.27 -11.03 1.48
C MET A 1 -11.86 -10.59 1.16
N LYS A 2 -11.59 -10.29 -0.11
CA LYS A 2 -10.26 -9.83 -0.57
C LYS A 2 -10.31 -8.34 -0.87
N VAL A 3 -9.39 -7.59 -0.26
CA VAL A 3 -9.31 -6.13 -0.35
C VAL A 3 -8.01 -5.75 -1.04
N LEU A 4 -8.09 -4.98 -2.14
CA LEU A 4 -6.94 -4.29 -2.72
C LEU A 4 -6.79 -2.94 -2.03
N SER A 5 -5.66 -2.74 -1.36
CA SER A 5 -5.33 -1.48 -0.67
C SER A 5 -4.27 -0.71 -1.46
N ILE A 6 -4.43 0.61 -1.57
CA ILE A 6 -3.54 1.51 -2.33
C ILE A 6 -3.07 2.64 -1.41
N GLU A 7 -1.75 2.88 -1.40
CA GLU A 7 -1.10 3.93 -0.61
C GLU A 7 -0.17 4.77 -1.49
N THR A 8 -0.38 6.09 -1.46
CA THR A 8 0.47 7.08 -2.14
C THR A 8 0.57 8.39 -1.37
N SER A 9 0.44 8.36 -0.03
CA SER A 9 0.29 9.60 0.75
C SER A 9 1.57 10.42 0.91
N CYS A 10 2.76 9.84 0.67
CA CYS A 10 4.05 10.52 0.82
C CYS A 10 5.02 10.18 -0.32
N ASP A 11 5.98 9.30 -0.11
CA ASP A 11 7.06 8.98 -1.04
C ASP A 11 7.19 7.48 -1.36
N GLU A 12 6.23 6.67 -0.93
CA GLU A 12 6.08 5.30 -1.38
C GLU A 12 4.80 5.13 -2.20
N THR A 13 4.92 4.48 -3.37
CA THR A 13 3.78 3.92 -4.08
C THR A 13 3.63 2.48 -3.66
N ALA A 14 2.56 2.16 -2.95
CA ALA A 14 2.34 0.80 -2.46
C ALA A 14 0.96 0.28 -2.80
N ALA A 15 0.88 -1.04 -2.99
CA ALA A 15 -0.37 -1.78 -3.05
C ALA A 15 -0.24 -3.10 -2.29
N ALA A 16 -1.32 -3.50 -1.63
CA ALA A 16 -1.40 -4.76 -0.90
C ALA A 16 -2.74 -5.45 -1.15
N ILE A 17 -2.76 -6.78 -1.12
CA ILE A 17 -4.00 -7.55 -1.10
C ILE A 17 -4.09 -8.26 0.23
N ILE A 18 -5.19 -7.99 0.92
CA ILE A 18 -5.50 -8.53 2.24
C ILE A 18 -6.72 -9.43 2.12
N GLU A 19 -6.65 -10.63 2.68
CA GLU A 19 -7.79 -11.53 2.82
C GLU A 19 -8.36 -11.45 4.23
N TRP A 20 -9.60 -11.02 4.33
CA TRP A 20 -10.35 -10.91 5.59
C TRP A 20 -11.13 -12.20 5.90
N HIS A 21 -10.98 -12.72 7.12
CA HIS A 21 -11.58 -13.95 7.59
C HIS A 21 -12.47 -13.71 8.82
N PRO A 22 -13.76 -13.38 8.67
CA PRO A 22 -14.62 -13.06 9.80
C PRO A 22 -14.81 -14.22 10.80
N SER A 23 -14.70 -15.47 10.33
CA SER A 23 -14.84 -16.67 11.17
C SER A 23 -13.64 -16.93 12.11
N GLN A 24 -12.53 -16.23 11.93
CA GLN A 24 -11.31 -16.37 12.76
C GLN A 24 -11.14 -15.21 13.76
N ALA A 25 -12.16 -14.37 13.91
CA ALA A 25 -12.13 -13.20 14.77
C ALA A 25 -11.82 -13.54 16.25
N GLU A 26 -12.26 -14.70 16.72
CA GLU A 26 -12.00 -15.18 18.10
C GLU A 26 -10.54 -15.65 18.30
N ALA A 27 -9.82 -15.99 17.22
CA ALA A 27 -8.44 -16.46 17.27
C ALA A 27 -7.39 -15.34 17.14
N GLY A 28 -7.81 -14.07 17.02
CA GLY A 28 -6.91 -12.92 16.90
C GLY A 28 -6.34 -12.67 15.49
N ASN A 29 -6.47 -13.59 14.56
CA ASN A 29 -5.99 -13.47 13.17
C ASN A 29 -7.16 -13.26 12.22
N GLN A 30 -7.60 -12.01 12.09
CA GLN A 30 -8.76 -11.65 11.27
C GLN A 30 -8.42 -11.40 9.81
N ALA A 31 -7.16 -11.11 9.50
CA ALA A 31 -6.74 -10.75 8.15
C ALA A 31 -5.33 -11.25 7.82
N THR A 32 -5.15 -11.72 6.59
CA THR A 32 -3.88 -12.22 6.08
C THR A 32 -3.43 -11.40 4.88
N VAL A 33 -2.19 -10.94 4.87
CA VAL A 33 -1.58 -10.29 3.71
C VAL A 33 -1.20 -11.35 2.68
N LEU A 34 -1.84 -11.31 1.51
CA LEU A 34 -1.56 -12.21 0.39
C LEU A 34 -0.39 -11.72 -0.46
N ALA A 35 -0.32 -10.41 -0.68
CA ALA A 35 0.78 -9.75 -1.38
C ALA A 35 0.91 -8.31 -0.90
N ASN A 36 2.13 -7.78 -0.95
CA ASN A 36 2.47 -6.39 -0.71
C ASN A 36 3.61 -5.99 -1.64
N THR A 37 3.42 -4.92 -2.40
CA THR A 37 4.42 -4.37 -3.31
C THR A 37 4.62 -2.90 -2.98
N VAL A 38 5.88 -2.50 -2.82
CA VAL A 38 6.26 -1.12 -2.47
C VAL A 38 7.31 -0.63 -3.46
N SER A 39 7.06 0.52 -4.06
CA SER A 39 8.02 1.28 -4.85
C SER A 39 8.41 2.55 -4.09
N SER A 40 9.57 2.53 -3.43
CA SER A 40 10.06 3.66 -2.64
C SER A 40 10.79 4.68 -3.50
N GLN A 41 10.58 5.95 -3.21
CA GLN A 41 11.22 7.09 -3.84
C GLN A 41 12.35 7.68 -2.97
N ALA A 42 12.73 7.00 -1.88
CA ALA A 42 13.72 7.51 -0.91
C ALA A 42 15.03 7.93 -1.57
N SER A 43 15.57 7.12 -2.50
CA SER A 43 16.80 7.45 -3.25
C SER A 43 16.66 8.68 -4.14
N LEU A 44 15.47 8.91 -4.70
CA LEU A 44 15.17 10.08 -5.53
C LEU A 44 15.18 11.36 -4.70
N HIS A 45 14.60 11.31 -3.50
CA HIS A 45 14.45 12.46 -2.62
C HIS A 45 15.70 12.74 -1.77
N ALA A 46 16.58 11.75 -1.58
CA ALA A 46 17.78 11.88 -0.75
C ALA A 46 18.66 13.11 -1.09
N LYS A 47 18.80 13.42 -2.37
CA LYS A 47 19.56 14.59 -2.85
C LYS A 47 18.96 15.95 -2.48
N TRP A 48 17.68 15.97 -2.08
CA TRP A 48 16.97 17.19 -1.70
C TRP A 48 16.85 17.34 -0.18
N GLY A 49 17.33 16.35 0.59
CA GLY A 49 17.22 16.32 2.05
C GLY A 49 15.81 16.12 2.59
N GLY A 50 14.85 15.76 1.73
CA GLY A 50 13.46 15.53 2.10
C GLY A 50 12.54 15.37 0.87
N VAL A 51 11.29 15.01 1.12
CA VAL A 51 10.32 14.75 0.05
C VAL A 51 9.93 16.04 -0.68
N VAL A 52 10.04 16.03 -2.02
CA VAL A 52 9.58 17.10 -2.91
C VAL A 52 8.20 16.72 -3.46
N PRO A 53 7.10 17.38 -3.05
CA PRO A 53 5.74 16.92 -3.33
C PRO A 53 5.40 16.78 -4.83
N ASP A 54 5.84 17.72 -5.66
CA ASP A 54 5.59 17.67 -7.12
C ASP A 54 6.35 16.51 -7.78
N LEU A 55 7.57 16.25 -7.35
CA LEU A 55 8.36 15.12 -7.83
C LEU A 55 7.74 13.79 -7.38
N ALA A 56 7.30 13.72 -6.12
CA ALA A 56 6.65 12.54 -5.58
C ALA A 56 5.39 12.18 -6.38
N SER A 57 4.54 13.16 -6.67
CA SER A 57 3.30 12.89 -7.44
C SER A 57 3.57 12.37 -8.84
N ARG A 58 4.61 12.88 -9.52
CA ARG A 58 5.01 12.41 -10.86
C ARG A 58 5.51 10.96 -10.83
N GLU A 59 6.25 10.59 -9.80
CA GLU A 59 6.71 9.20 -9.64
C GLU A 59 5.55 8.27 -9.29
N HIS A 60 4.60 8.69 -8.47
CA HIS A 60 3.39 7.91 -8.22
C HIS A 60 2.61 7.61 -9.51
N ILE A 61 2.46 8.60 -10.40
CA ILE A 61 1.77 8.41 -11.68
C ILE A 61 2.46 7.33 -12.53
N LYS A 62 3.79 7.27 -12.52
CA LYS A 62 4.55 6.26 -13.28
C LYS A 62 4.42 4.86 -12.67
N ASN A 63 4.40 4.79 -11.34
CA ASN A 63 4.56 3.53 -10.62
C ASN A 63 3.25 2.87 -10.22
N ILE A 64 2.13 3.61 -10.15
CA ILE A 64 0.87 3.08 -9.61
C ILE A 64 0.33 1.88 -10.39
N GLY A 65 0.33 1.92 -11.71
CA GLY A 65 -0.08 0.82 -12.56
C GLY A 65 0.79 -0.43 -12.35
N PRO A 66 2.11 -0.35 -12.61
CA PRO A 66 3.04 -1.46 -12.37
C PRO A 66 2.97 -2.06 -10.98
N VAL A 67 2.84 -1.24 -9.92
CA VAL A 67 2.75 -1.71 -8.55
C VAL A 67 1.47 -2.52 -8.31
N ILE A 68 0.33 -2.07 -8.84
CA ILE A 68 -0.94 -2.79 -8.72
C ILE A 68 -0.89 -4.12 -9.49
N GLU A 69 -0.38 -4.11 -10.74
CA GLU A 69 -0.23 -5.33 -11.55
C GLU A 69 0.66 -6.35 -10.84
N GLU A 70 1.84 -5.94 -10.37
CA GLU A 70 2.74 -6.82 -9.63
C GLU A 70 2.12 -7.38 -8.35
N THR A 71 1.29 -6.59 -7.66
CA THR A 71 0.60 -7.04 -6.45
C THR A 71 -0.42 -8.13 -6.76
N LEU A 72 -1.20 -7.97 -7.84
CA LEU A 72 -2.14 -8.98 -8.30
C LEU A 72 -1.42 -10.28 -8.72
N ASP A 73 -0.33 -10.15 -9.48
CA ASP A 73 0.48 -11.28 -9.94
C ASP A 73 1.09 -12.07 -8.77
N ARG A 74 1.65 -11.38 -7.79
CA ARG A 74 2.20 -12.00 -6.56
C ARG A 74 1.13 -12.74 -5.76
N ALA A 75 -0.06 -12.17 -5.67
CA ALA A 75 -1.20 -12.81 -5.03
C ALA A 75 -1.78 -13.96 -5.87
N LYS A 76 -1.47 -14.04 -7.16
CA LYS A 76 -2.07 -14.93 -8.18
C LYS A 76 -3.58 -14.71 -8.28
N LEU A 77 -3.99 -13.46 -8.29
CA LEU A 77 -5.38 -13.02 -8.36
C LEU A 77 -5.59 -12.14 -9.58
N SER A 78 -6.84 -12.12 -10.05
CA SER A 78 -7.33 -11.23 -11.09
C SER A 78 -8.21 -10.13 -10.49
N PRO A 79 -8.53 -9.06 -11.22
CA PRO A 79 -9.50 -8.06 -10.79
C PRO A 79 -10.85 -8.62 -10.35
N ALA A 80 -11.29 -9.72 -10.96
CA ALA A 80 -12.56 -10.37 -10.61
C ALA A 80 -12.58 -10.94 -9.19
N ASP A 81 -11.41 -11.31 -8.66
CA ASP A 81 -11.25 -11.90 -7.32
C ASP A 81 -11.24 -10.86 -6.20
N ILE A 82 -11.16 -9.58 -6.51
CA ILE A 82 -11.18 -8.48 -5.55
C ILE A 82 -12.62 -8.14 -5.19
N ASP A 83 -12.91 -8.03 -3.90
CA ASP A 83 -14.24 -7.71 -3.39
C ASP A 83 -14.39 -6.22 -3.04
N LEU A 84 -13.29 -5.54 -2.67
CA LEU A 84 -13.28 -4.17 -2.18
C LEU A 84 -11.96 -3.50 -2.55
N ILE A 85 -12.01 -2.21 -2.88
CA ILE A 85 -10.84 -1.35 -3.04
C ILE A 85 -10.78 -0.39 -1.85
N ALA A 86 -9.61 -0.30 -1.23
CA ALA A 86 -9.31 0.65 -0.17
C ALA A 86 -8.19 1.60 -0.62
N VAL A 87 -8.24 2.87 -0.22
CA VAL A 87 -7.20 3.84 -0.56
C VAL A 87 -6.98 4.81 0.59
N THR A 88 -5.74 5.17 0.84
CA THR A 88 -5.42 6.22 1.80
C THR A 88 -5.92 7.57 1.31
N GLU A 89 -6.87 8.15 2.07
CA GLU A 89 -7.46 9.46 1.75
C GLU A 89 -6.82 10.63 2.53
N GLY A 90 -6.08 10.33 3.60
CA GLY A 90 -5.38 11.32 4.42
C GLY A 90 -4.93 10.76 5.78
N PRO A 91 -4.08 11.52 6.50
CA PRO A 91 -3.30 12.67 6.05
C PRO A 91 -2.20 12.30 5.03
N GLY A 92 -1.56 13.32 4.43
CA GLY A 92 -0.45 13.14 3.49
C GLY A 92 -0.34 14.29 2.49
N LEU A 93 0.64 14.21 1.61
CA LEU A 93 0.89 15.21 0.56
C LEU A 93 -0.27 15.22 -0.44
N MET A 94 -0.94 16.35 -0.57
CA MET A 94 -2.15 16.46 -1.39
C MET A 94 -1.92 16.00 -2.85
N PRO A 95 -0.87 16.43 -3.58
CA PRO A 95 -0.64 15.99 -4.95
C PRO A 95 -0.39 14.47 -5.07
N ALA A 96 0.30 13.87 -4.11
CA ALA A 96 0.58 12.45 -4.06
C ALA A 96 -0.69 11.62 -3.80
N ARG A 97 -1.51 12.02 -2.81
CA ARG A 97 -2.79 11.36 -2.49
C ARG A 97 -3.77 11.38 -3.67
N VAL A 98 -3.83 12.48 -4.42
CA VAL A 98 -4.71 12.59 -5.59
C VAL A 98 -4.43 11.49 -6.61
N VAL A 99 -3.17 11.06 -6.77
CA VAL A 99 -2.82 9.97 -7.70
C VAL A 99 -3.46 8.66 -7.25
N GLY A 100 -3.25 8.25 -5.99
CA GLY A 100 -3.81 7.01 -5.45
C GLY A 100 -5.33 7.00 -5.44
N VAL A 101 -5.95 8.10 -4.97
CA VAL A 101 -7.41 8.23 -4.93
C VAL A 101 -8.02 8.19 -6.34
N SER A 102 -7.38 8.83 -7.32
CA SER A 102 -7.87 8.80 -8.71
C SER A 102 -7.74 7.39 -9.31
N ALA A 103 -6.62 6.70 -9.08
CA ALA A 103 -6.44 5.32 -9.50
C ALA A 103 -7.50 4.40 -8.87
N ALA A 104 -7.67 4.49 -7.55
CA ALA A 104 -8.66 3.69 -6.82
C ALA A 104 -10.09 3.92 -7.31
N LYS A 105 -10.50 5.16 -7.55
CA LYS A 105 -11.81 5.50 -8.13
C LYS A 105 -11.99 4.92 -9.52
N THR A 106 -10.95 4.99 -10.36
CA THR A 106 -10.99 4.44 -11.72
C THR A 106 -11.14 2.92 -11.67
N LEU A 107 -10.35 2.24 -10.83
CA LEU A 107 -10.43 0.79 -10.68
C LEU A 107 -11.79 0.36 -10.12
N ALA A 108 -12.29 1.06 -9.11
CA ALA A 108 -13.61 0.78 -8.53
C ALA A 108 -14.72 0.85 -9.58
N LEU A 109 -14.67 1.88 -10.44
CA LEU A 109 -15.63 2.03 -11.53
C LEU A 109 -15.48 0.94 -12.60
N VAL A 110 -14.25 0.67 -13.05
CA VAL A 110 -14.00 -0.27 -14.16
C VAL A 110 -14.24 -1.73 -13.74
N TRP A 111 -13.92 -2.07 -12.49
CA TRP A 111 -14.09 -3.42 -11.95
C TRP A 111 -15.44 -3.64 -11.28
N ASP A 112 -16.28 -2.61 -11.21
CA ASP A 112 -17.58 -2.63 -10.51
C ASP A 112 -17.43 -3.10 -9.05
N LYS A 113 -16.50 -2.46 -8.31
CA LYS A 113 -16.21 -2.81 -6.91
C LYS A 113 -16.45 -1.61 -5.99
N PRO A 114 -16.90 -1.86 -4.75
CA PRO A 114 -17.01 -0.81 -3.75
C PRO A 114 -15.63 -0.21 -3.42
N LEU A 115 -15.62 1.07 -3.03
CA LEU A 115 -14.43 1.85 -2.66
C LEU A 115 -14.61 2.43 -1.27
N ILE A 116 -13.54 2.34 -0.44
CA ILE A 116 -13.48 3.02 0.85
C ILE A 116 -12.21 3.87 0.98
N GLY A 117 -12.33 5.01 1.66
CA GLY A 117 -11.20 5.82 2.10
C GLY A 117 -10.71 5.34 3.47
N ILE A 118 -9.39 5.34 3.66
CA ILE A 118 -8.74 4.91 4.91
C ILE A 118 -7.85 6.05 5.41
N GLN A 119 -7.90 6.29 6.71
CA GLN A 119 -7.00 7.23 7.38
C GLN A 119 -5.61 6.60 7.54
N HIS A 120 -4.56 7.29 7.08
CA HIS A 120 -3.18 6.80 7.02
C HIS A 120 -2.65 6.27 8.37
N LEU A 121 -2.87 7.02 9.46
CA LEU A 121 -2.39 6.62 10.79
C LEU A 121 -3.16 5.40 11.34
N GLU A 122 -4.45 5.26 11.03
CA GLU A 122 -5.20 4.05 11.36
C GLU A 122 -4.64 2.84 10.63
N GLY A 123 -4.26 3.00 9.35
CA GLY A 123 -3.57 1.97 8.59
C GLY A 123 -2.30 1.48 9.28
N HIS A 124 -1.46 2.39 9.79
CA HIS A 124 -0.25 2.03 10.55
C HIS A 124 -0.56 1.29 11.85
N ILE A 125 -1.62 1.68 12.58
CA ILE A 125 -2.01 1.00 13.81
C ILE A 125 -2.48 -0.43 13.50
N TYR A 126 -3.41 -0.57 12.54
CA TYR A 126 -4.01 -1.86 12.22
C TYR A 126 -3.05 -2.82 11.49
N ALA A 127 -2.03 -2.32 10.80
CA ALA A 127 -1.01 -3.14 10.17
C ALA A 127 -0.29 -4.08 11.18
N ASN A 128 -0.22 -3.69 12.46
CA ASN A 128 0.39 -4.52 13.51
C ASN A 128 -0.44 -5.77 13.87
N PHE A 129 -1.69 -5.82 13.46
CA PHE A 129 -2.60 -6.95 13.74
C PHE A 129 -2.79 -7.87 12.52
N LEU A 130 -2.08 -7.60 11.42
CA LEU A 130 -2.12 -8.45 10.23
C LEU A 130 -1.16 -9.62 10.39
N SER A 131 -1.59 -10.81 9.95
CA SER A 131 -0.70 -11.95 9.74
C SER A 131 -0.23 -11.99 8.28
N SER A 132 0.99 -12.46 8.06
CA SER A 132 1.51 -12.68 6.71
C SER A 132 1.50 -14.17 6.40
N ARG A 133 1.22 -14.51 5.14
CA ARG A 133 1.30 -15.90 4.64
C ARG A 133 2.73 -16.44 4.67
N ASN A 134 3.73 -15.56 4.67
CA ASN A 134 5.15 -15.86 4.83
C ASN A 134 5.74 -14.90 5.87
N ASP A 135 6.22 -15.40 7.00
CA ASP A 135 6.88 -14.61 8.06
C ASP A 135 8.07 -13.77 7.56
N GLN A 136 8.66 -14.13 6.43
CA GLN A 136 9.71 -13.35 5.75
C GLN A 136 9.23 -12.02 5.19
N PHE A 137 7.91 -11.84 4.96
CA PHE A 137 7.36 -10.62 4.34
C PHE A 137 7.34 -9.42 5.30
N LEU A 138 7.18 -9.67 6.60
CA LEU A 138 7.13 -8.61 7.62
C LEU A 138 8.52 -8.04 7.93
N ILE A 139 9.59 -8.82 7.72
CA ILE A 139 10.96 -8.45 8.06
C ILE A 139 11.69 -7.77 6.89
N SER A 140 11.35 -8.10 5.64
CA SER A 140 12.07 -7.58 4.47
C SER A 140 11.75 -6.12 4.12
N ASN A 141 10.64 -5.57 4.62
CA ASN A 141 10.27 -4.16 4.38
C ASN A 141 10.84 -3.20 5.44
N PHE A 142 11.44 -3.71 6.52
CA PHE A 142 12.29 -2.96 7.44
C PHE A 142 13.77 -3.13 7.06
N GLN A 143 14.12 -2.97 5.80
CA GLN A 143 15.53 -2.74 5.47
C GLN A 143 15.90 -1.35 5.97
N THR A 144 16.38 -1.30 7.21
CA THR A 144 17.22 -0.21 7.68
C THR A 144 18.31 -0.03 6.63
N ASN A 145 18.39 1.17 6.07
CA ASN A 145 19.46 1.55 5.17
C ASN A 145 20.79 1.19 5.87
N PRO A 146 21.68 0.36 5.27
CA PRO A 146 22.93 -0.03 5.92
C PRO A 146 23.86 1.15 6.22
N ASN A 147 23.50 2.36 5.80
CA ASN A 147 24.23 3.60 6.10
C ASN A 147 23.68 4.39 7.29
N ASP A 148 22.59 3.96 7.95
CA ASP A 148 22.12 4.53 9.19
C ASP A 148 22.93 4.01 10.39
N SER A 149 24.25 4.22 10.37
CA SER A 149 25.06 4.15 11.58
C SER A 149 24.70 5.35 12.46
N ILE A 150 23.84 5.11 13.44
CA ILE A 150 23.62 6.04 14.55
C ILE A 150 24.97 6.22 15.24
N SER A 151 25.66 7.33 14.94
CA SER A 151 26.81 7.77 15.73
C SER A 151 26.29 8.16 17.11
N LYS A 152 26.76 7.41 18.11
CA LYS A 152 26.61 7.74 19.54
C LYS A 152 27.36 9.00 19.88
#